data_e54851701aff9c18b35111fc43798dd2
#
_entry.id   e54851701aff9c18b35111fc43798dd2
#
_cell.length_a   1.000
_cell.length_b   1.000
_cell.length_c   1.000
_cell.angle_alpha   90.00
_cell.angle_beta   90.00
_cell.angle_gamma   90.00
#
_symmetry.space_group_name_H-M   'P 1'
#
loop_
_entity.id
_entity.type
_entity.pdbx_description
1 polymer ?
#
loop_
_entity_poly.entity_id
_entity_poly.type
_entity_poly.pdbx_seq_one_letter_code
_entity_poly.pdbx_strand_id
1 'polypeptide(L)'
;LTPRPVRPAYLGVLGRIAPEKGVDRAIRIAARCGIPIKIAAKVDRADQDYYDELIRPLIENNPLVEYVGEIGDREKSDFLSGAIGLLVPIDWPEPFGLVMIEAMACGTPVIAYNRGSVPEIVDDGLTGFVVEDEISAVAAVDRLADLDRGQIRKVFERRFTARRMALDYLAAYRGLMEEAEPRVRLVSSAE
;
A
#
# COMPACT_ATOMS: atom_id res chain seq x y z
N LEU A 1 -7.46 -4.37 -10.66
CA LEU A 1 -8.07 -4.86 -9.41
C LEU A 1 -9.45 -4.21 -9.22
N THR A 2 -10.38 -4.96 -8.65
CA THR A 2 -11.76 -4.53 -8.42
C THR A 2 -12.25 -5.04 -7.07
N PRO A 3 -13.12 -4.27 -6.35
CA PRO A 3 -13.76 -4.74 -5.13
C PRO A 3 -14.55 -6.03 -5.37
N ARG A 4 -14.54 -6.93 -4.38
CA ARG A 4 -15.37 -8.14 -4.37
C ARG A 4 -16.44 -8.06 -3.30
N PRO A 5 -17.61 -8.65 -3.52
CA PRO A 5 -18.70 -8.66 -2.54
C PRO A 5 -18.44 -9.72 -1.46
N VAL A 6 -17.40 -9.50 -0.64
CA VAL A 6 -17.01 -10.41 0.44
C VAL A 6 -17.03 -9.65 1.78
N ARG A 7 -17.29 -10.36 2.87
CA ARG A 7 -17.22 -9.79 4.21
C ARG A 7 -15.77 -9.77 4.66
N PRO A 8 -15.18 -8.60 4.97
CA PRO A 8 -13.83 -8.52 5.50
C PRO A 8 -13.71 -9.22 6.86
N ALA A 9 -12.63 -10.00 7.07
CA ALA A 9 -12.50 -10.84 8.24
C ALA A 9 -11.09 -10.91 8.84
N TYR A 10 -10.08 -10.30 8.21
CA TYR A 10 -8.68 -10.39 8.64
C TYR A 10 -7.89 -9.12 8.29
N LEU A 11 -6.76 -8.89 8.94
CA LEU A 11 -5.76 -7.93 8.50
C LEU A 11 -4.89 -8.56 7.42
N GLY A 12 -4.55 -7.80 6.37
CA GLY A 12 -3.75 -8.30 5.25
C GLY A 12 -2.32 -7.77 5.26
N VAL A 13 -1.38 -8.57 4.81
CA VAL A 13 -0.04 -8.15 4.38
C VAL A 13 0.18 -8.66 2.96
N LEU A 14 0.63 -7.79 2.06
CA LEU A 14 0.89 -8.12 0.66
C LEU A 14 2.27 -7.63 0.26
N GLY A 15 3.12 -8.51 -0.33
CA GLY A 15 4.42 -8.10 -0.84
C GLY A 15 5.53 -9.13 -0.77
N ARG A 16 6.69 -8.73 -0.24
CA ARG A 16 7.83 -9.61 0.06
C ARG A 16 8.00 -9.76 1.56
N ILE A 17 8.50 -10.90 1.99
CA ILE A 17 9.05 -11.04 3.33
C ILE A 17 10.49 -10.54 3.29
N ALA A 18 10.70 -9.37 3.87
CA ALA A 18 11.99 -8.74 4.02
C ALA A 18 12.00 -7.87 5.28
N PRO A 19 13.13 -7.63 5.94
CA PRO A 19 13.21 -6.87 7.19
C PRO A 19 12.59 -5.48 7.08
N GLU A 20 12.84 -4.79 5.97
CA GLU A 20 12.30 -3.45 5.71
C GLU A 20 10.79 -3.41 5.49
N LYS A 21 10.16 -4.53 5.13
CA LYS A 21 8.70 -4.63 4.92
C LYS A 21 7.92 -4.85 6.21
N GLY A 22 8.58 -5.28 7.29
CA GLY A 22 8.01 -5.32 8.63
C GLY A 22 6.89 -6.34 8.84
N VAL A 23 6.98 -7.50 8.22
CA VAL A 23 6.00 -8.58 8.40
C VAL A 23 5.90 -9.00 9.88
N ASP A 24 7.01 -9.03 10.59
CA ASP A 24 7.07 -9.26 12.04
C ASP A 24 6.25 -8.22 12.83
N ARG A 25 6.36 -6.95 12.46
CA ARG A 25 5.57 -5.86 13.07
C ARG A 25 4.08 -6.03 12.79
N ALA A 26 3.71 -6.39 11.55
CA ALA A 26 2.31 -6.66 11.20
C ALA A 26 1.71 -7.80 12.01
N ILE A 27 2.46 -8.90 12.22
CA ILE A 27 2.04 -10.03 13.06
C ILE A 27 1.82 -9.57 14.50
N ARG A 28 2.74 -8.77 15.07
CA ARG A 28 2.58 -8.24 16.44
C ARG A 28 1.38 -7.30 16.58
N ILE A 29 1.14 -6.42 15.60
CA ILE A 29 -0.04 -5.54 15.57
C ILE A 29 -1.32 -6.39 15.59
N ALA A 30 -1.45 -7.36 14.69
CA ALA A 30 -2.61 -8.23 14.61
C ALA A 30 -2.84 -9.04 15.90
N ALA A 31 -1.77 -9.58 16.48
CA ALA A 31 -1.82 -10.33 17.74
C ALA A 31 -2.32 -9.45 18.90
N ARG A 32 -1.86 -8.20 18.99
CA ARG A 32 -2.31 -7.25 20.03
C ARG A 32 -3.78 -6.85 19.87
N CYS A 33 -4.29 -6.85 18.62
CA CYS A 33 -5.71 -6.58 18.34
C CYS A 33 -6.59 -7.84 18.49
N GLY A 34 -6.01 -9.05 18.58
CA GLY A 34 -6.75 -10.30 18.59
C GLY A 34 -7.45 -10.60 17.26
N ILE A 35 -6.96 -10.05 16.15
CA ILE A 35 -7.56 -10.17 14.82
C ILE A 35 -6.72 -11.13 13.97
N PRO A 36 -7.35 -12.05 13.21
CA PRO A 36 -6.63 -12.88 12.25
C PRO A 36 -5.86 -12.04 11.24
N ILE A 37 -4.66 -12.52 10.84
CA ILE A 37 -3.86 -11.89 9.80
C ILE A 37 -3.51 -12.91 8.72
N LYS A 38 -3.64 -12.49 7.46
CA LYS A 38 -3.20 -13.25 6.30
C LYS A 38 -2.00 -12.57 5.64
N ILE A 39 -0.98 -13.34 5.35
CA ILE A 39 0.27 -12.88 4.76
C ILE A 39 0.39 -13.49 3.36
N ALA A 40 0.16 -12.67 2.34
CA ALA A 40 0.37 -13.01 0.94
C ALA A 40 1.72 -12.42 0.50
N ALA A 41 2.77 -13.20 0.61
CA ALA A 41 4.12 -12.69 0.40
C ALA A 41 5.07 -13.76 -0.14
N LYS A 42 6.00 -13.31 -1.00
CA LYS A 42 7.11 -14.11 -1.49
C LYS A 42 8.29 -14.00 -0.53
N VAL A 43 9.00 -15.10 -0.36
CA VAL A 43 10.33 -15.13 0.27
C VAL A 43 11.38 -15.17 -0.83
N ASP A 44 12.17 -14.12 -0.97
CA ASP A 44 13.30 -14.12 -1.88
C ASP A 44 14.48 -14.85 -1.22
N ARG A 45 15.36 -15.45 -2.06
CA ARG A 45 16.50 -16.22 -1.57
C ARG A 45 17.42 -15.42 -0.63
N ALA A 46 17.52 -14.11 -0.86
CA ALA A 46 18.32 -13.23 -0.02
C ALA A 46 17.73 -13.02 1.40
N ASP A 47 16.43 -13.21 1.56
CA ASP A 47 15.71 -12.99 2.81
C ASP A 47 15.32 -14.31 3.50
N GLN A 48 15.87 -15.45 3.04
CA GLN A 48 15.52 -16.79 3.55
C GLN A 48 15.88 -16.93 5.04
N ASP A 49 17.04 -16.46 5.45
CA ASP A 49 17.47 -16.54 6.85
C ASP A 49 16.54 -15.72 7.77
N TYR A 50 16.17 -14.50 7.33
CA TYR A 50 15.19 -13.67 8.05
C TYR A 50 13.84 -14.37 8.20
N TYR A 51 13.37 -15.02 7.12
CA TYR A 51 12.14 -15.80 7.18
C TYR A 51 12.24 -16.96 8.14
N ASP A 52 13.30 -17.77 8.05
CA ASP A 52 13.46 -19.00 8.84
C ASP A 52 13.67 -18.71 10.33
N GLU A 53 14.48 -17.69 10.66
CA GLU A 53 14.85 -17.38 12.04
C GLU A 53 13.79 -16.54 12.76
N LEU A 54 13.10 -15.63 12.07
CA LEU A 54 12.19 -14.69 12.72
C LEU A 54 10.72 -14.89 12.32
N ILE A 55 10.40 -14.99 11.04
CA ILE A 55 9.02 -14.95 10.57
C ILE A 55 8.34 -16.30 10.74
N ARG A 56 9.00 -17.40 10.37
CA ARG A 56 8.44 -18.76 10.50
C ARG A 56 8.02 -19.07 11.93
N PRO A 57 8.85 -18.84 12.98
CA PRO A 57 8.43 -19.06 14.36
C PRO A 57 7.21 -18.22 14.78
N LEU A 58 7.09 -16.98 14.27
CA LEU A 58 5.92 -16.13 14.55
C LEU A 58 4.65 -16.67 13.90
N ILE A 59 4.75 -17.30 12.73
CA ILE A 59 3.64 -17.95 12.05
C ILE A 59 3.23 -19.23 12.79
N GLU A 60 4.19 -20.12 13.05
CA GLU A 60 3.93 -21.45 13.62
C GLU A 60 3.38 -21.39 15.06
N ASN A 61 3.79 -20.38 15.84
CA ASN A 61 3.37 -20.24 17.23
C ASN A 61 2.12 -19.36 17.43
N ASN A 62 1.49 -18.87 16.35
CA ASN A 62 0.33 -18.00 16.47
C ASN A 62 -0.84 -18.46 15.56
N PRO A 63 -1.92 -19.03 16.13
CA PRO A 63 -3.05 -19.54 15.36
C PRO A 63 -3.85 -18.47 14.62
N LEU A 64 -3.61 -17.18 14.90
CA LEU A 64 -4.23 -16.07 14.17
C LEU A 64 -3.49 -15.74 12.87
N VAL A 65 -2.32 -16.35 12.61
CA VAL A 65 -1.50 -16.04 11.43
C VAL A 65 -1.67 -17.12 10.37
N GLU A 66 -2.09 -16.71 9.18
CA GLU A 66 -2.15 -17.57 7.99
C GLU A 66 -1.14 -17.06 6.95
N TYR A 67 -0.15 -17.89 6.64
CA TYR A 67 0.77 -17.63 5.52
C TYR A 67 0.21 -18.25 4.25
N VAL A 68 -0.22 -17.39 3.32
CA VAL A 68 -0.86 -17.80 2.06
C VAL A 68 0.18 -18.14 0.97
N GLY A 69 1.41 -17.62 1.13
CA GLY A 69 2.43 -17.69 0.09
C GLY A 69 2.30 -16.57 -0.95
N GLU A 70 2.94 -16.75 -2.10
CA GLU A 70 2.85 -15.79 -3.20
C GLU A 70 1.51 -15.93 -3.93
N ILE A 71 0.82 -14.82 -4.16
CA ILE A 71 -0.46 -14.78 -4.91
C ILE A 71 -0.31 -13.99 -6.20
N GLY A 72 -1.02 -14.43 -7.24
CA GLY A 72 -1.07 -13.76 -8.53
C GLY A 72 -2.12 -12.66 -8.60
N ASP A 73 -2.11 -11.88 -9.71
CA ASP A 73 -3.02 -10.75 -9.90
C ASP A 73 -4.52 -11.12 -9.85
N ARG A 74 -4.85 -12.37 -10.20
CA ARG A 74 -6.23 -12.85 -10.16
C ARG A 74 -6.75 -13.02 -8.73
N GLU A 75 -5.87 -13.38 -7.80
CA GLU A 75 -6.19 -13.66 -6.39
C GLU A 75 -6.14 -12.39 -5.53
N LYS A 76 -5.35 -11.39 -5.95
CA LYS A 76 -5.19 -10.13 -5.19
C LYS A 76 -6.51 -9.43 -4.90
N SER A 77 -7.46 -9.43 -5.85
CA SER A 77 -8.76 -8.77 -5.64
C SER A 77 -9.56 -9.42 -4.52
N ASP A 78 -9.56 -10.74 -4.44
CA ASP A 78 -10.26 -11.48 -3.39
C ASP A 78 -9.55 -11.32 -2.04
N PHE A 79 -8.21 -11.44 -2.03
CA PHE A 79 -7.38 -11.25 -0.86
C PHE A 79 -7.55 -9.84 -0.27
N LEU A 80 -7.41 -8.79 -1.07
CA LEU A 80 -7.51 -7.41 -0.59
C LEU A 80 -8.93 -7.07 -0.17
N SER A 81 -9.96 -7.48 -0.92
CA SER A 81 -11.36 -7.21 -0.55
C SER A 81 -11.76 -7.92 0.74
N GLY A 82 -11.21 -9.11 1.01
CA GLY A 82 -11.44 -9.87 2.24
C GLY A 82 -10.69 -9.33 3.47
N ALA A 83 -9.75 -8.40 3.29
CA ALA A 83 -9.05 -7.76 4.39
C ALA A 83 -9.87 -6.61 5.00
N ILE A 84 -9.90 -6.52 6.33
CA ILE A 84 -10.44 -5.37 7.10
C ILE A 84 -9.58 -4.14 6.80
N GLY A 85 -8.25 -4.32 6.72
CA GLY A 85 -7.27 -3.33 6.35
C GLY A 85 -5.96 -3.98 5.91
N LEU A 86 -5.18 -3.28 5.09
CA LEU A 86 -3.83 -3.67 4.71
C LEU A 86 -2.83 -3.04 5.67
N LEU A 87 -1.97 -3.85 6.31
CA LEU A 87 -0.88 -3.37 7.15
C LEU A 87 0.39 -3.21 6.31
N VAL A 88 0.99 -2.01 6.39
CA VAL A 88 2.22 -1.63 5.69
C VAL A 88 3.21 -0.99 6.69
N PRO A 89 3.69 -1.74 7.70
CA PRO A 89 4.57 -1.23 8.75
C PRO A 89 6.03 -1.22 8.30
N ILE A 90 6.29 -0.58 7.16
CA ILE A 90 7.60 -0.51 6.51
C ILE A 90 8.59 0.35 7.31
N ASP A 91 9.87 0.01 7.20
CA ASP A 91 10.96 0.75 7.84
C ASP A 91 12.05 1.13 6.83
N TRP A 92 11.61 1.72 5.74
CA TRP A 92 12.47 2.28 4.70
C TRP A 92 11.71 3.36 3.93
N PRO A 93 12.40 4.30 3.26
CA PRO A 93 11.73 5.33 2.46
C PRO A 93 11.13 4.70 1.18
N GLU A 94 9.89 4.24 1.27
CA GLU A 94 9.18 3.61 0.15
C GLU A 94 9.02 4.61 -1.01
N PRO A 95 9.50 4.28 -2.22
CA PRO A 95 9.43 5.21 -3.35
C PRO A 95 8.01 5.50 -3.82
N PHE A 96 7.12 4.49 -3.82
CA PHE A 96 5.73 4.64 -4.25
C PHE A 96 4.75 3.78 -3.46
N GLY A 97 5.02 2.47 -3.26
CA GLY A 97 4.14 1.59 -2.50
C GLY A 97 2.91 1.09 -3.26
N LEU A 98 3.12 0.37 -4.36
CA LEU A 98 2.04 -0.18 -5.20
C LEU A 98 0.98 -0.94 -4.41
N VAL A 99 1.35 -1.66 -3.35
CA VAL A 99 0.41 -2.44 -2.53
C VAL A 99 -0.65 -1.56 -1.87
N MET A 100 -0.32 -0.30 -1.54
CA MET A 100 -1.29 0.64 -0.96
C MET A 100 -2.37 1.02 -1.96
N ILE A 101 -2.00 1.36 -3.20
CA ILE A 101 -2.98 1.67 -4.24
C ILE A 101 -3.73 0.44 -4.73
N GLU A 102 -3.12 -0.76 -4.68
CA GLU A 102 -3.81 -2.03 -4.95
C GLU A 102 -4.92 -2.30 -3.91
N ALA A 103 -4.65 -2.02 -2.63
CA ALA A 103 -5.66 -2.09 -1.57
C ALA A 103 -6.78 -1.08 -1.81
N MET A 104 -6.44 0.18 -2.09
CA MET A 104 -7.43 1.22 -2.40
C MET A 104 -8.26 0.88 -3.63
N ALA A 105 -7.70 0.22 -4.64
CA ALA A 105 -8.43 -0.28 -5.81
C ALA A 105 -9.51 -1.30 -5.43
N CYS A 106 -9.33 -2.03 -4.34
CA CYS A 106 -10.32 -2.96 -3.78
C CYS A 106 -11.21 -2.31 -2.70
N GLY A 107 -11.07 -1.01 -2.47
CA GLY A 107 -11.76 -0.28 -1.40
C GLY A 107 -11.25 -0.66 0.00
N THR A 108 -10.07 -1.24 0.11
CA THR A 108 -9.51 -1.69 1.39
C THR A 108 -8.67 -0.58 2.00
N PRO A 109 -8.95 -0.17 3.26
CA PRO A 109 -8.17 0.85 3.93
C PRO A 109 -6.74 0.36 4.23
N VAL A 110 -5.82 1.31 4.35
CA VAL A 110 -4.40 1.04 4.60
C VAL A 110 -4.00 1.61 5.96
N ILE A 111 -3.25 0.84 6.75
CA ILE A 111 -2.50 1.36 7.91
C ILE A 111 -1.02 1.25 7.56
N ALA A 112 -0.34 2.37 7.43
CA ALA A 112 1.05 2.41 7.00
C ALA A 112 1.91 3.31 7.90
N TYR A 113 3.16 2.90 8.11
CA TYR A 113 4.13 3.75 8.80
C TYR A 113 4.51 4.95 7.92
N ASN A 114 4.65 6.11 8.54
CA ASN A 114 5.01 7.38 7.89
C ASN A 114 6.45 7.33 7.34
N ARG A 115 6.64 6.68 6.20
CA ARG A 115 7.94 6.49 5.54
C ARG A 115 7.81 6.73 4.03
N GLY A 116 8.70 7.55 3.48
CA GLY A 116 8.76 7.82 2.04
C GLY A 116 7.45 8.36 1.48
N SER A 117 6.90 7.69 0.47
CA SER A 117 5.69 8.13 -0.25
C SER A 117 4.36 7.92 0.51
N VAL A 118 4.38 7.27 1.67
CA VAL A 118 3.15 6.93 2.41
C VAL A 118 2.21 8.14 2.60
N PRO A 119 2.66 9.32 3.10
CA PRO A 119 1.78 10.46 3.29
C PRO A 119 1.29 11.11 1.98
N GLU A 120 1.91 10.78 0.85
CA GLU A 120 1.45 11.23 -0.46
C GLU A 120 0.37 10.29 -1.05
N ILE A 121 0.35 9.03 -0.64
CA ILE A 121 -0.56 8.01 -1.16
C ILE A 121 -1.80 7.86 -0.27
N VAL A 122 -1.59 7.78 1.04
CA VAL A 122 -2.64 7.54 2.03
C VAL A 122 -3.16 8.87 2.57
N ASP A 123 -4.41 9.18 2.30
CA ASP A 123 -5.10 10.31 2.90
C ASP A 123 -5.57 9.91 4.31
N ASP A 124 -4.91 10.43 5.35
CA ASP A 124 -5.16 10.06 6.75
C ASP A 124 -6.60 10.32 7.16
N GLY A 125 -7.25 9.32 7.75
CA GLY A 125 -8.66 9.36 8.13
C GLY A 125 -9.66 9.24 6.98
N LEU A 126 -9.20 9.07 5.72
CA LEU A 126 -10.07 8.91 4.54
C LEU A 126 -9.80 7.60 3.81
N THR A 127 -8.55 7.33 3.43
CA THR A 127 -8.19 6.10 2.71
C THR A 127 -7.44 5.10 3.60
N GLY A 128 -7.10 5.51 4.80
CA GLY A 128 -6.38 4.72 5.79
C GLY A 128 -5.86 5.61 6.91
N PHE A 129 -4.84 5.13 7.59
CA PHE A 129 -4.17 5.84 8.67
C PHE A 129 -2.65 5.82 8.47
N VAL A 130 -2.04 7.00 8.61
CA VAL A 130 -0.58 7.17 8.61
C VAL A 130 -0.12 7.20 10.06
N VAL A 131 0.73 6.25 10.45
CA VAL A 131 1.11 6.02 11.85
C VAL A 131 2.63 5.95 11.99
N GLU A 132 3.13 6.11 13.22
CA GLU A 132 4.59 6.15 13.45
C GLU A 132 5.16 4.82 13.97
N ASP A 133 4.33 4.02 14.68
CA ASP A 133 4.76 2.84 15.40
C ASP A 133 3.64 1.79 15.57
N GLU A 134 3.98 0.66 16.25
CA GLU A 134 3.03 -0.41 16.53
C GLU A 134 1.87 0.03 17.45
N ILE A 135 2.11 0.97 18.36
CA ILE A 135 1.07 1.42 19.31
C ILE A 135 0.00 2.21 18.58
N SER A 136 0.42 3.17 17.78
CA SER A 136 -0.48 3.98 16.94
C SER A 136 -1.17 3.13 15.85
N ALA A 137 -0.47 2.12 15.31
CA ALA A 137 -1.07 1.17 14.37
C ALA A 137 -2.19 0.33 15.02
N VAL A 138 -2.01 -0.16 16.24
CA VAL A 138 -3.05 -0.88 17.00
C VAL A 138 -4.27 0.02 17.22
N ALA A 139 -4.07 1.26 17.65
CA ALA A 139 -5.17 2.22 17.82
C ALA A 139 -5.89 2.55 16.49
N ALA A 140 -5.17 2.55 15.36
CA ALA A 140 -5.75 2.76 14.05
C ALA A 140 -6.61 1.57 13.58
N VAL A 141 -6.29 0.34 13.99
CA VAL A 141 -7.10 -0.85 13.66
C VAL A 141 -8.53 -0.72 14.15
N ASP A 142 -8.74 -0.22 15.37
CA ASP A 142 -10.07 -0.02 15.95
C ASP A 142 -10.94 0.97 15.15
N ARG A 143 -10.29 1.86 14.41
CA ARG A 143 -10.94 2.92 13.62
C ARG A 143 -11.19 2.54 12.16
N LEU A 144 -10.73 1.37 11.70
CA LEU A 144 -10.92 0.94 10.30
C LEU A 144 -12.39 0.82 9.91
N ALA A 145 -13.27 0.50 10.86
CA ALA A 145 -14.71 0.38 10.62
C ALA A 145 -15.39 1.74 10.30
N ASP A 146 -14.76 2.86 10.65
CA ASP A 146 -15.28 4.20 10.39
C ASP A 146 -15.06 4.65 8.94
N LEU A 147 -14.19 3.94 8.20
CA LEU A 147 -13.81 4.32 6.84
C LEU A 147 -14.76 3.73 5.79
N ASP A 148 -15.25 4.58 4.90
CA ASP A 148 -16.10 4.18 3.77
C ASP A 148 -15.27 3.59 2.62
N ARG A 149 -15.35 2.28 2.43
CA ARG A 149 -14.64 1.54 1.38
C ARG A 149 -15.00 2.03 -0.04
N GLY A 150 -16.22 2.52 -0.24
CA GLY A 150 -16.65 3.11 -1.51
C GLY A 150 -15.94 4.45 -1.79
N GLN A 151 -15.71 5.25 -0.76
CA GLN A 151 -14.93 6.49 -0.90
C GLN A 151 -13.45 6.20 -1.15
N ILE A 152 -12.88 5.20 -0.49
CA ILE A 152 -11.50 4.75 -0.75
C ILE A 152 -11.34 4.38 -2.23
N ARG A 153 -12.26 3.59 -2.77
CA ARG A 153 -12.27 3.23 -4.20
C ARG A 153 -12.35 4.47 -5.11
N LYS A 154 -13.21 5.44 -4.81
CA LYS A 154 -13.32 6.68 -5.59
C LYS A 154 -12.04 7.51 -5.56
N VAL A 155 -11.31 7.54 -4.45
CA VAL A 155 -9.99 8.20 -4.38
C VAL A 155 -9.01 7.51 -5.31
N PHE A 156 -8.94 6.17 -5.29
CA PHE A 156 -8.12 5.40 -6.22
C PHE A 156 -8.44 5.75 -7.69
N GLU A 157 -9.72 5.75 -8.07
CA GLU A 157 -10.14 6.02 -9.44
C GLU A 157 -9.77 7.42 -9.93
N ARG A 158 -9.76 8.40 -9.03
CA ARG A 158 -9.37 9.78 -9.37
C ARG A 158 -7.85 9.95 -9.48
N ARG A 159 -7.06 9.24 -8.66
CA ARG A 159 -5.63 9.53 -8.49
C ARG A 159 -4.70 8.51 -9.14
N PHE A 160 -5.05 7.22 -9.13
CA PHE A 160 -4.07 6.14 -9.32
C PHE A 160 -4.40 5.19 -10.47
N THR A 161 -5.32 5.55 -11.36
CA THR A 161 -5.58 4.75 -12.57
C THR A 161 -4.46 4.91 -13.59
N ALA A 162 -4.18 3.85 -14.37
CA ALA A 162 -3.24 3.89 -15.48
C ALA A 162 -3.56 5.02 -16.49
N ARG A 163 -4.86 5.29 -16.72
CA ARG A 163 -5.31 6.40 -17.58
C ARG A 163 -4.87 7.74 -17.00
N ARG A 164 -5.05 7.96 -15.71
CA ARG A 164 -4.64 9.21 -15.05
C ARG A 164 -3.12 9.39 -15.15
N MET A 165 -2.35 8.34 -14.82
CA MET A 165 -0.89 8.35 -14.95
C MET A 165 -0.46 8.72 -16.38
N ALA A 166 -1.06 8.10 -17.39
CA ALA A 166 -0.72 8.42 -18.79
C ALA A 166 -1.00 9.87 -19.16
N LEU A 167 -2.12 10.44 -18.67
CA LEU A 167 -2.45 11.85 -18.92
C LEU A 167 -1.45 12.79 -18.23
N ASP A 168 -1.01 12.49 -17.02
CA ASP A 168 -0.03 13.30 -16.30
C ASP A 168 1.35 13.26 -16.98
N TYR A 169 1.79 12.09 -17.47
CA TYR A 169 3.00 11.98 -18.29
C TYR A 169 2.92 12.78 -19.58
N LEU A 170 1.77 12.71 -20.29
CA LEU A 170 1.57 13.50 -21.50
C LEU A 170 1.60 15.02 -21.22
N ALA A 171 1.03 15.45 -20.11
CA ALA A 171 1.09 16.86 -19.69
C ALA A 171 2.52 17.29 -19.37
N ALA A 172 3.27 16.47 -18.64
CA ALA A 172 4.67 16.75 -18.34
C ALA A 172 5.55 16.85 -19.60
N TYR A 173 5.39 15.92 -20.54
CA TYR A 173 6.12 15.97 -21.83
C TYR A 173 5.79 17.20 -22.65
N ARG A 174 4.51 17.61 -22.72
CA ARG A 174 4.12 18.84 -23.42
C ARG A 174 4.76 20.08 -22.79
N GLY A 175 4.74 20.18 -21.46
CA GLY A 175 5.40 21.29 -20.75
C GLY A 175 6.89 21.38 -21.06
N LEU A 176 7.60 20.23 -21.04
CA LEU A 176 9.02 20.18 -21.40
C LEU A 176 9.30 20.57 -22.86
N MET A 177 8.43 20.19 -23.79
CA MET A 177 8.57 20.58 -25.21
C MET A 177 8.35 22.08 -25.41
N GLU A 178 7.36 22.68 -24.75
CA GLU A 178 7.09 24.13 -24.81
C GLU A 178 8.24 24.94 -24.18
N GLU A 179 8.87 24.46 -23.11
CA GLU A 179 10.05 25.08 -22.51
C GLU A 179 11.31 24.95 -23.38
N ALA A 180 11.41 23.89 -24.19
CA ALA A 180 12.54 23.61 -25.07
C ALA A 180 12.45 24.40 -26.41
N GLU A 181 11.30 24.98 -26.76
CA GLU A 181 11.20 25.81 -27.95
C GLU A 181 12.08 27.09 -27.79
N PRO A 182 13.07 27.33 -28.67
CA PRO A 182 13.92 28.51 -28.58
C PRO A 182 13.03 29.75 -28.75
N ARG A 183 12.98 30.61 -27.74
CA ARG A 183 12.40 31.95 -27.87
C ARG A 183 13.24 32.73 -28.88
N VAL A 184 12.89 32.66 -30.15
CA VAL A 184 13.50 33.50 -31.19
C VAL A 184 13.09 34.93 -30.88
N ARG A 185 13.99 35.71 -30.24
CA ARG A 185 13.86 37.15 -30.17
C ARG A 185 14.19 37.70 -31.58
N LEU A 186 13.16 38.10 -32.30
CA LEU A 186 13.36 38.95 -33.45
C LEU A 186 13.98 40.27 -32.94
N VAL A 187 15.28 40.43 -33.18
CA VAL A 187 15.95 41.73 -33.03
C VAL A 187 15.55 42.53 -34.24
N SER A 188 14.60 43.44 -34.06
CA SER A 188 14.29 44.42 -35.09
C SER A 188 15.52 45.35 -35.21
N SER A 189 16.24 45.23 -36.32
CA SER A 189 17.22 46.24 -36.74
C SER A 189 16.41 47.49 -37.14
N ALA A 190 16.41 48.48 -36.26
CA ALA A 190 16.03 49.84 -36.66
C ALA A 190 17.23 50.48 -37.40
N GLU A 191 17.04 50.80 -38.67
CA GLU A 191 17.85 51.77 -39.41
C GLU A 191 17.59 53.18 -38.92
#